data_f16d92f2e69403db2eea4bcb3adf1589
#
_entry.id   f16d92f2e69403db2eea4bcb3adf1589
#
_cell.length_a   1.000
_cell.length_b   1.000
_cell.length_c   1.000
_cell.angle_alpha   90.00
_cell.angle_beta   90.00
_cell.angle_gamma   90.00
#
_symmetry.space_group_name_H-M   'P 1'
#
loop_
_entity.id
_entity.type
_entity.pdbx_description
1 polymer ?
#
loop_
_entity_poly.entity_id
_entity_poly.type
_entity_poly.pdbx_seq_one_letter_code
_entity_poly.pdbx_strand_id
1 'polypeptide(L)'
;MSEPCEKICIRQAREADLTGLVFLLELLFSIEKDFTFDADKQRQGLILLLRHSQAAVLVAERAGRIIGMCTAQLCISTAEGGLSALVEDVVVLPAWQKQGTGRRLMEAIATWTTEQGAGRIQLLADRNNSRAQGFYNQIGYQSTELICLRKIKSIKGIEKSPARPFGQ
;
A
#
# COMPACT_ATOMS: atom_id res chain seq x y z
N MET A 1 -11.03 16.47 -24.81
CA MET A 1 -10.84 16.64 -23.33
C MET A 1 -11.98 15.88 -22.69
N SER A 2 -11.66 14.74 -22.07
CA SER A 2 -12.66 13.99 -21.31
C SER A 2 -13.02 14.79 -20.06
N GLU A 3 -14.32 15.01 -19.83
CA GLU A 3 -14.81 15.62 -18.60
C GLU A 3 -14.24 14.87 -17.38
N PRO A 4 -13.78 15.58 -16.34
CA PRO A 4 -13.28 14.94 -15.13
C PRO A 4 -14.41 14.09 -14.54
N CYS A 5 -14.16 12.78 -14.40
CA CYS A 5 -15.12 11.85 -13.84
C CYS A 5 -15.50 12.31 -12.43
N GLU A 6 -16.72 12.78 -12.22
CA GLU A 6 -17.21 13.16 -10.88
C GLU A 6 -17.27 11.97 -9.91
N LYS A 7 -17.30 10.76 -10.45
CA LYS A 7 -17.27 9.52 -9.67
C LYS A 7 -15.82 9.12 -9.37
N ILE A 8 -15.61 8.50 -8.21
CA ILE A 8 -14.31 7.91 -7.88
C ILE A 8 -14.00 6.81 -8.90
N CYS A 9 -12.84 6.86 -9.54
CA CYS A 9 -12.32 5.86 -10.46
C CYS A 9 -11.12 5.15 -9.83
N ILE A 10 -11.10 3.80 -9.89
CA ILE A 10 -9.91 3.02 -9.51
C ILE A 10 -9.19 2.63 -10.80
N ARG A 11 -7.90 2.91 -10.87
CA ARG A 11 -7.06 2.60 -12.03
C ARG A 11 -5.61 2.33 -11.64
N GLN A 12 -4.85 1.78 -12.57
CA GLN A 12 -3.39 1.71 -12.44
C GLN A 12 -2.80 3.13 -12.38
N ALA A 13 -1.82 3.29 -11.50
CA ALA A 13 -1.05 4.52 -11.40
C ALA A 13 -0.11 4.70 -12.60
N ARG A 14 0.25 5.94 -12.87
CA ARG A 14 1.20 6.36 -13.92
C ARG A 14 2.31 7.21 -13.30
N GLU A 15 3.41 7.40 -14.00
CA GLU A 15 4.49 8.28 -13.52
C GLU A 15 4.01 9.72 -13.25
N ALA A 16 3.01 10.19 -14.00
CA ALA A 16 2.38 11.49 -13.77
C ALA A 16 1.69 11.61 -12.38
N ASP A 17 1.34 10.49 -11.75
CA ASP A 17 0.70 10.47 -10.43
C ASP A 17 1.70 10.56 -9.26
N LEU A 18 3.01 10.47 -9.53
CA LEU A 18 4.05 10.36 -8.49
C LEU A 18 3.96 11.44 -7.40
N THR A 19 3.65 12.68 -7.76
CA THR A 19 3.51 13.75 -6.78
C THR A 19 2.36 13.50 -5.80
N GLY A 20 1.21 13.05 -6.30
CA GLY A 20 0.06 12.68 -5.48
C GLY A 20 0.31 11.43 -4.64
N LEU A 21 1.03 10.45 -5.19
CA LEU A 21 1.39 9.21 -4.49
C LEU A 21 2.38 9.49 -3.34
N VAL A 22 3.41 10.32 -3.56
CA VAL A 22 4.36 10.71 -2.50
C VAL A 22 3.64 11.46 -1.38
N PHE A 23 2.70 12.33 -1.69
CA PHE A 23 1.88 13.01 -0.69
C PHE A 23 1.02 12.04 0.14
N LEU A 24 0.44 11.01 -0.48
CA LEU A 24 -0.29 9.97 0.23
C LEU A 24 0.61 9.15 1.15
N LEU A 25 1.85 8.85 0.74
CA LEU A 25 2.83 8.17 1.60
C LEU A 25 3.30 9.04 2.76
N GLU A 26 3.42 10.35 2.58
CA GLU A 26 3.68 11.28 3.69
C GLU A 26 2.58 11.20 4.76
N LEU A 27 1.32 11.20 4.32
CA LEU A 27 0.18 11.03 5.21
C LEU A 27 0.22 9.66 5.92
N LEU A 28 0.47 8.58 5.19
CA LEU A 28 0.53 7.22 5.75
C LEU A 28 1.62 7.12 6.82
N PHE A 29 2.83 7.58 6.52
CA PHE A 29 3.98 7.48 7.43
C PHE A 29 3.91 8.48 8.59
N SER A 30 3.03 9.47 8.53
CA SER A 30 2.70 10.29 9.70
C SER A 30 1.91 9.52 10.75
N ILE A 31 1.21 8.46 10.35
CA ILE A 31 0.40 7.59 11.22
C ILE A 31 1.21 6.37 11.67
N GLU A 32 2.01 5.79 10.79
CA GLU A 32 2.82 4.60 11.05
C GLU A 32 4.14 4.97 11.73
N LYS A 33 4.29 4.58 12.98
CA LYS A 33 5.47 4.92 13.82
C LYS A 33 6.76 4.21 13.41
N ASP A 34 6.67 3.14 12.63
CA ASP A 34 7.80 2.30 12.23
C ASP A 34 8.58 2.86 11.04
N PHE A 35 8.07 3.89 10.40
CA PHE A 35 8.66 4.49 9.21
C PHE A 35 8.92 5.98 9.38
N THR A 36 9.96 6.47 8.72
CA THR A 36 10.25 7.89 8.59
C THR A 36 10.06 8.30 7.15
N PHE A 37 9.28 9.35 6.92
CA PHE A 37 9.05 9.89 5.58
C PHE A 37 10.31 10.57 5.06
N ASP A 38 10.64 10.28 3.80
CA ASP A 38 11.70 10.90 3.01
C ASP A 38 11.22 10.89 1.56
N ALA A 39 10.84 12.05 1.05
CA ALA A 39 10.18 12.18 -0.25
C ALA A 39 10.95 11.53 -1.41
N ASP A 40 12.28 11.62 -1.39
CA ASP A 40 13.12 11.06 -2.45
C ASP A 40 13.14 9.53 -2.41
N LYS A 41 13.22 8.96 -1.20
CA LYS A 41 13.14 7.49 -1.03
C LYS A 41 11.79 6.94 -1.46
N GLN A 42 10.69 7.58 -1.02
CA GLN A 42 9.35 7.14 -1.40
C GLN A 42 9.14 7.27 -2.91
N ARG A 43 9.56 8.37 -3.50
CA ARG A 43 9.52 8.55 -4.96
C ARG A 43 10.30 7.46 -5.69
N GLN A 44 11.51 7.16 -5.25
CA GLN A 44 12.33 6.09 -5.84
C GLN A 44 11.65 4.72 -5.73
N GLY A 45 11.09 4.38 -4.56
CA GLY A 45 10.36 3.13 -4.34
C GLY A 45 9.14 3.02 -5.24
N LEU A 46 8.36 4.10 -5.39
CA LEU A 46 7.20 4.15 -6.30
C LEU A 46 7.60 3.95 -7.75
N ILE A 47 8.70 4.56 -8.20
CA ILE A 47 9.21 4.37 -9.57
C ILE A 47 9.58 2.90 -9.80
N LEU A 48 10.24 2.25 -8.84
CA LEU A 48 10.56 0.83 -8.92
C LEU A 48 9.29 -0.01 -9.03
N LEU A 49 8.26 0.25 -8.21
CA LEU A 49 6.98 -0.46 -8.26
C LEU A 49 6.24 -0.25 -9.58
N LEU A 50 6.18 0.99 -10.09
CA LEU A 50 5.52 1.32 -11.35
C LEU A 50 6.14 0.61 -12.56
N ARG A 51 7.44 0.32 -12.50
CA ARG A 51 8.20 -0.34 -13.57
C ARG A 51 8.32 -1.86 -13.39
N HIS A 52 7.86 -2.39 -12.26
CA HIS A 52 8.02 -3.81 -11.95
C HIS A 52 6.82 -4.62 -12.48
N SER A 53 7.09 -5.61 -13.35
CA SER A 53 6.04 -6.42 -13.99
C SER A 53 5.21 -7.28 -13.02
N GLN A 54 5.74 -7.58 -11.84
CA GLN A 54 5.07 -8.36 -10.78
C GLN A 54 4.58 -7.48 -9.62
N ALA A 55 4.35 -6.20 -9.89
CA ALA A 55 3.79 -5.27 -8.91
C ALA A 55 2.64 -4.47 -9.51
N ALA A 56 1.75 -4.00 -8.66
CA ALA A 56 0.69 -3.08 -9.02
C ALA A 56 0.70 -1.88 -8.07
N VAL A 57 0.50 -0.71 -8.62
CA VAL A 57 0.18 0.51 -7.88
C VAL A 57 -1.18 0.97 -8.35
N LEU A 58 -2.21 0.87 -7.52
CA LEU A 58 -3.55 1.33 -7.84
C LEU A 58 -3.84 2.67 -7.18
N VAL A 59 -4.56 3.51 -7.88
CA VAL A 59 -5.02 4.80 -7.37
C VAL A 59 -6.53 4.91 -7.41
N ALA A 60 -7.07 5.61 -6.43
CA ALA A 60 -8.41 6.16 -6.47
C ALA A 60 -8.31 7.61 -6.94
N GLU A 61 -8.94 7.93 -8.05
CA GLU A 61 -8.96 9.27 -8.63
C GLU A 61 -10.37 9.84 -8.62
N ARG A 62 -10.49 11.12 -8.34
CA ARG A 62 -11.72 11.89 -8.53
C ARG A 62 -11.40 13.28 -9.07
N ALA A 63 -12.07 13.67 -10.15
CA ALA A 63 -11.89 14.95 -10.80
C ALA A 63 -10.41 15.32 -11.05
N GLY A 64 -9.61 14.36 -11.52
CA GLY A 64 -8.19 14.55 -11.81
C GLY A 64 -7.28 14.54 -10.58
N ARG A 65 -7.81 14.36 -9.37
CA ARG A 65 -7.05 14.33 -8.13
C ARG A 65 -6.92 12.91 -7.59
N ILE A 66 -5.71 12.51 -7.23
CA ILE A 66 -5.44 11.25 -6.53
C ILE A 66 -5.87 11.40 -5.07
N ILE A 67 -6.81 10.57 -4.63
CA ILE A 67 -7.43 10.61 -3.29
C ILE A 67 -7.14 9.39 -2.44
N GLY A 68 -6.53 8.37 -3.02
CA GLY A 68 -6.12 7.15 -2.33
C GLY A 68 -5.25 6.28 -3.20
N MET A 69 -4.55 5.34 -2.58
CA MET A 69 -3.69 4.37 -3.25
C MET A 69 -3.62 3.05 -2.48
N CYS A 70 -3.17 2.01 -3.14
CA CYS A 70 -2.61 0.79 -2.57
C CYS A 70 -1.57 0.20 -3.51
N THR A 71 -0.63 -0.56 -2.95
CA THR A 71 0.38 -1.29 -3.72
C THR A 71 0.29 -2.78 -3.44
N ALA A 72 0.71 -3.60 -4.40
CA ALA A 72 0.89 -5.03 -4.21
C ALA A 72 2.09 -5.54 -4.99
N GLN A 73 2.73 -6.56 -4.45
CA GLN A 73 3.85 -7.25 -5.08
C GLN A 73 3.61 -8.76 -5.01
N LEU A 74 3.93 -9.46 -6.10
CA LEU A 74 3.85 -10.91 -6.13
C LEU A 74 5.12 -11.54 -5.54
N CYS A 75 4.90 -12.56 -4.73
CA CYS A 75 5.96 -13.36 -4.11
C CYS A 75 5.72 -14.83 -4.44
N ILE A 76 6.80 -15.60 -4.62
CA ILE A 76 6.70 -17.07 -4.70
C ILE A 76 6.50 -17.60 -3.29
N SER A 77 5.47 -18.43 -3.10
CA SER A 77 5.13 -19.05 -1.82
C SER A 77 5.17 -20.57 -1.94
N THR A 78 6.05 -21.20 -1.18
CA THR A 78 6.10 -22.67 -1.09
C THR A 78 4.85 -23.24 -0.42
N ALA A 79 4.24 -22.49 0.50
CA ALA A 79 2.99 -22.89 1.16
C ALA A 79 1.81 -22.93 0.18
N GLU A 80 1.79 -22.00 -0.80
CA GLU A 80 0.78 -22.00 -1.85
C GLU A 80 1.14 -22.92 -3.04
N GLY A 81 2.40 -23.32 -3.14
CA GLY A 81 2.92 -23.99 -4.33
C GLY A 81 2.86 -23.09 -5.58
N GLY A 82 2.87 -21.77 -5.40
CA GLY A 82 2.67 -20.81 -6.46
C GLY A 82 2.89 -19.38 -5.97
N LEU A 83 2.09 -18.44 -6.47
CA LEU A 83 2.21 -17.03 -6.12
C LEU A 83 1.35 -16.66 -4.90
N SER A 84 1.85 -15.73 -4.13
CA SER A 84 1.10 -14.94 -3.14
C SER A 84 1.33 -13.46 -3.40
N ALA A 85 0.47 -12.61 -2.89
CA ALA A 85 0.62 -11.17 -3.00
C ALA A 85 0.81 -10.53 -1.62
N LEU A 86 1.78 -9.62 -1.50
CA LEU A 86 1.95 -8.72 -0.37
C LEU A 86 1.37 -7.36 -0.75
N VAL A 87 0.35 -6.92 -0.01
CA VAL A 87 -0.25 -5.58 -0.16
C VAL A 87 0.38 -4.63 0.86
N GLU A 88 0.74 -3.45 0.40
CA GLU A 88 1.31 -2.37 1.22
C GLU A 88 0.67 -1.03 0.83
N ASP A 89 1.03 0.04 1.55
CA ASP A 89 0.71 1.43 1.23
C ASP A 89 -0.79 1.71 1.01
N VAL A 90 -1.65 1.08 1.79
CA VAL A 90 -3.10 1.31 1.70
C VAL A 90 -3.46 2.60 2.43
N VAL A 91 -3.75 3.64 1.67
CA VAL A 91 -4.08 4.96 2.23
C VAL A 91 -5.15 5.67 1.42
N VAL A 92 -6.05 6.35 2.11
CA VAL A 92 -7.10 7.21 1.54
C VAL A 92 -7.09 8.54 2.28
N LEU A 93 -7.16 9.64 1.55
CA LEU A 93 -7.26 10.97 2.15
C LEU A 93 -8.41 11.05 3.16
N PRO A 94 -8.22 11.71 4.32
CA PRO A 94 -9.23 11.76 5.38
C PRO A 94 -10.63 12.16 4.90
N ALA A 95 -10.73 13.17 4.03
CA ALA A 95 -11.99 13.64 3.46
C ALA A 95 -12.74 12.59 2.61
N TRP A 96 -12.06 11.53 2.17
CA TRP A 96 -12.59 10.47 1.30
C TRP A 96 -12.68 9.11 1.98
N GLN A 97 -12.38 9.06 3.27
CA GLN A 97 -12.54 7.85 4.07
C GLN A 97 -14.02 7.63 4.41
N LYS A 98 -14.36 6.39 4.78
CA LYS A 98 -15.74 5.97 5.12
C LYS A 98 -16.77 6.12 3.99
N GLN A 99 -16.32 6.34 2.76
CA GLN A 99 -17.15 6.44 1.56
C GLN A 99 -16.93 5.25 0.60
N GLY A 100 -16.36 4.16 1.09
CA GLY A 100 -16.11 2.95 0.31
C GLY A 100 -14.84 3.00 -0.57
N THR A 101 -14.08 4.10 -0.58
CA THR A 101 -12.87 4.26 -1.42
C THR A 101 -11.83 3.18 -1.12
N GLY A 102 -11.52 2.94 0.16
CA GLY A 102 -10.57 1.91 0.56
C GLY A 102 -11.02 0.50 0.18
N ARG A 103 -12.31 0.19 0.36
CA ARG A 103 -12.90 -1.08 -0.09
C ARG A 103 -12.71 -1.30 -1.57
N ARG A 104 -13.02 -0.30 -2.40
CA ARG A 104 -12.86 -0.38 -3.87
C ARG A 104 -11.40 -0.57 -4.30
N LEU A 105 -10.44 0.09 -3.62
CA LEU A 105 -9.02 -0.15 -3.84
C LEU A 105 -8.64 -1.61 -3.54
N MET A 106 -9.07 -2.14 -2.39
CA MET A 106 -8.77 -3.50 -1.98
C MET A 106 -9.47 -4.56 -2.87
N GLU A 107 -10.68 -4.30 -3.33
CA GLU A 107 -11.37 -5.15 -4.32
C GLU A 107 -10.63 -5.17 -5.66
N ALA A 108 -10.17 -4.01 -6.12
CA ALA A 108 -9.41 -3.93 -7.37
C ALA A 108 -8.04 -4.64 -7.27
N ILE A 109 -7.35 -4.52 -6.12
CA ILE A 109 -6.08 -5.22 -5.91
C ILE A 109 -6.32 -6.74 -5.80
N ALA A 110 -7.41 -7.18 -5.18
CA ALA A 110 -7.78 -8.59 -5.12
C ALA A 110 -8.09 -9.16 -6.51
N THR A 111 -8.77 -8.41 -7.35
CA THR A 111 -9.01 -8.77 -8.76
C THR A 111 -7.68 -8.93 -9.50
N TRP A 112 -6.80 -7.94 -9.41
CA TRP A 112 -5.48 -8.01 -10.03
C TRP A 112 -4.67 -9.23 -9.56
N THR A 113 -4.64 -9.51 -8.26
CA THR A 113 -3.90 -10.68 -7.73
C THR A 113 -4.48 -12.01 -8.23
N THR A 114 -5.79 -12.09 -8.37
CA THR A 114 -6.46 -13.28 -8.95
C THR A 114 -6.10 -13.46 -10.42
N GLU A 115 -6.08 -12.39 -11.21
CA GLU A 115 -5.65 -12.40 -12.59
C GLU A 115 -4.19 -12.83 -12.77
N GLN A 116 -3.34 -12.54 -11.76
CA GLN A 116 -1.95 -13.00 -11.73
C GLN A 116 -1.79 -14.45 -11.23
N GLY A 117 -2.86 -15.11 -10.82
CA GLY A 117 -2.82 -16.48 -10.30
C GLY A 117 -2.28 -16.60 -8.87
N ALA A 118 -2.33 -15.54 -8.07
CA ALA A 118 -1.91 -15.60 -6.67
C ALA A 118 -2.98 -16.27 -5.80
N GLY A 119 -2.57 -17.31 -5.05
CA GLY A 119 -3.47 -18.09 -4.18
C GLY A 119 -3.75 -17.43 -2.83
N ARG A 120 -2.99 -16.41 -2.44
CA ARG A 120 -3.13 -15.74 -1.16
C ARG A 120 -2.77 -14.26 -1.29
N ILE A 121 -3.52 -13.42 -0.56
CA ILE A 121 -3.22 -12.00 -0.36
C ILE A 121 -2.94 -11.81 1.13
N GLN A 122 -1.87 -11.14 1.46
CA GLN A 122 -1.52 -10.77 2.83
C GLN A 122 -1.08 -9.32 2.92
N LEU A 123 -1.17 -8.75 4.11
CA LEU A 123 -0.72 -7.40 4.41
C LEU A 123 -0.19 -7.32 5.84
N LEU A 124 0.56 -6.28 6.14
CA LEU A 124 0.99 -5.93 7.48
C LEU A 124 0.16 -4.75 7.96
N ALA A 125 -0.38 -4.84 9.17
CA ALA A 125 -1.14 -3.75 9.79
C ALA A 125 -0.54 -3.42 11.16
N ASP A 126 -0.53 -2.13 11.51
CA ASP A 126 -0.10 -1.71 12.83
C ASP A 126 -1.04 -2.31 13.89
N ARG A 127 -0.44 -3.02 14.85
CA ARG A 127 -1.13 -3.66 15.98
C ARG A 127 -1.98 -2.68 16.78
N ASN A 128 -1.58 -1.43 16.85
CA ASN A 128 -2.26 -0.39 17.61
C ASN A 128 -3.30 0.39 16.77
N ASN A 129 -3.37 0.14 15.46
CA ASN A 129 -4.35 0.77 14.59
C ASN A 129 -5.63 -0.08 14.51
N SER A 130 -6.45 -0.04 15.57
CA SER A 130 -7.72 -0.78 15.64
C SER A 130 -8.69 -0.45 14.51
N ARG A 131 -8.63 0.79 13.99
CA ARG A 131 -9.45 1.22 12.87
C ARG A 131 -9.08 0.50 11.58
N ALA A 132 -7.80 0.41 11.27
CA ALA A 132 -7.32 -0.32 10.10
C ALA A 132 -7.65 -1.82 10.22
N GLN A 133 -7.40 -2.41 11.40
CA GLN A 133 -7.74 -3.83 11.65
C GLN A 133 -9.25 -4.09 11.47
N GLY A 134 -10.11 -3.22 12.01
CA GLY A 134 -11.57 -3.32 11.84
C GLY A 134 -11.97 -3.24 10.36
N PHE A 135 -11.35 -2.35 9.60
CA PHE A 135 -11.57 -2.24 8.16
C PHE A 135 -11.18 -3.53 7.42
N TYR A 136 -9.98 -4.07 7.67
CA TYR A 136 -9.53 -5.30 7.02
C TYR A 136 -10.40 -6.50 7.39
N ASN A 137 -10.80 -6.63 8.66
CA ASN A 137 -11.73 -7.69 9.09
C ASN A 137 -13.07 -7.60 8.35
N GLN A 138 -13.63 -6.39 8.17
CA GLN A 138 -14.91 -6.18 7.45
C GLN A 138 -14.85 -6.58 5.97
N ILE A 139 -13.66 -6.56 5.36
CA ILE A 139 -13.46 -6.97 3.96
C ILE A 139 -12.88 -8.38 3.84
N GLY A 140 -12.88 -9.17 4.93
CA GLY A 140 -12.58 -10.61 4.91
C GLY A 140 -11.14 -11.00 5.25
N TYR A 141 -10.27 -10.05 5.64
CA TYR A 141 -8.94 -10.39 6.12
C TYR A 141 -9.00 -10.87 7.57
N GLN A 142 -8.19 -11.86 7.89
CA GLN A 142 -8.11 -12.45 9.23
C GLN A 142 -6.69 -12.29 9.79
N SER A 143 -6.61 -12.03 11.08
CA SER A 143 -5.32 -12.01 11.79
C SER A 143 -4.70 -13.39 11.83
N THR A 144 -3.38 -13.47 11.80
CA THR A 144 -2.59 -14.69 11.95
C THR A 144 -1.74 -14.65 13.22
N GLU A 145 -1.16 -15.80 13.61
CA GLU A 145 -0.18 -15.88 14.70
C GLU A 145 1.22 -15.37 14.30
N LEU A 146 1.44 -15.10 13.01
CA LEU A 146 2.73 -14.61 12.51
C LEU A 146 2.94 -13.14 12.88
N ILE A 147 4.16 -12.81 13.27
CA ILE A 147 4.60 -11.44 13.53
C ILE A 147 5.67 -11.02 12.54
N CYS A 148 5.76 -9.72 12.26
CA CYS A 148 6.82 -9.17 11.42
C CYS A 148 8.09 -8.95 12.27
N LEU A 149 9.20 -9.58 11.88
CA LEU A 149 10.53 -9.31 12.43
C LEU A 149 11.37 -8.61 11.37
N ARG A 150 11.97 -7.47 11.72
CA ARG A 150 12.71 -6.62 10.80
C ARG A 150 14.15 -6.42 11.27
N LYS A 151 15.11 -6.61 10.38
CA LYS A 151 16.51 -6.22 10.59
C LYS A 151 16.87 -5.13 9.58
N ILE A 152 17.18 -3.94 10.06
CA ILE A 152 17.61 -2.83 9.22
C ILE A 152 19.11 -2.99 8.95
N LYS A 153 19.49 -3.02 7.68
CA LYS A 153 20.89 -3.03 7.24
C LYS A 153 21.30 -1.62 6.82
N SER A 154 22.50 -1.17 7.22
CA SER A 154 23.11 0.01 6.63
C SER A 154 23.52 -0.30 5.20
N ILE A 155 22.91 0.36 4.24
CA ILE A 155 23.40 0.41 2.86
C ILE A 155 24.38 1.59 2.81
N LYS A 156 25.62 1.37 2.36
CA LYS A 156 26.61 2.44 2.24
C LYS A 156 26.01 3.58 1.40
N GLY A 157 25.92 4.78 1.99
CA GLY A 157 25.36 5.99 1.35
C GLY A 157 23.95 6.41 1.80
N ILE A 158 23.27 5.65 2.67
CA ILE A 158 21.99 6.04 3.26
C ILE A 158 22.19 6.18 4.78
N GLU A 159 22.04 7.39 5.31
CA GLU A 159 22.14 7.63 6.75
C GLU A 159 21.07 6.87 7.52
N LYS A 160 21.49 6.33 8.66
CA LYS A 160 20.62 5.54 9.55
C LYS A 160 19.56 6.45 10.19
N SER A 161 18.29 6.17 9.96
CA SER A 161 17.26 6.59 10.91
C SER A 161 17.42 5.75 12.20
N PRO A 162 17.42 6.35 13.41
CA PRO A 162 17.62 5.63 14.64
C PRO A 162 16.50 4.62 14.87
N ALA A 163 16.87 3.34 14.99
CA ALA A 163 15.97 2.30 15.42
C ALA A 163 15.44 2.61 16.82
N ARG A 164 14.13 2.65 17.01
CA ARG A 164 13.55 2.69 18.37
C ARG A 164 13.71 1.31 18.99
N PRO A 165 14.16 1.23 20.26
CA PRO A 165 14.24 -0.04 20.97
C PRO A 165 12.81 -0.60 21.14
N PHE A 166 12.69 -1.92 21.05
CA PHE A 166 11.48 -2.64 21.41
C PHE A 166 11.14 -2.27 22.86
N GLY A 167 10.01 -1.62 23.07
CA GLY A 167 9.56 -1.23 24.40
C GLY A 167 9.35 -2.43 25.31
N GLN A 168 9.75 -2.23 26.54
CA GLN A 168 9.42 -3.06 27.69
C GLN A 168 7.91 -3.08 27.93
#